data_f5753b1780a91500e4d5d33bb0039b25
#
_entry.id   f5753b1780a91500e4d5d33bb0039b25
#
_cell.length_a   1.000
_cell.length_b   1.000
_cell.length_c   1.000
_cell.angle_alpha   90.00
_cell.angle_beta   90.00
_cell.angle_gamma   90.00
#
_symmetry.space_group_name_H-M   'P 1'
#
loop_
_entity.id
_entity.type
_entity.pdbx_description
1 polymer ?
#
loop_
_entity_poly.entity_id
_entity_poly.type
_entity_poly.pdbx_seq_one_letter_code
_entity_poly.pdbx_strand_id
1 'polypeptide(L)'
;MNPGAFSKRSLARFPHSHAPAGLERPRNPFFVLTQQGEAVGVCTGMEAQTYICATCGVQFAPGANEPGHCPICEDERQYVGWSGQRWTTLGDLRKAHRNQMRDDLGLLGIGTEPSFAIGQRAILVPTPEGNLLWDCITLLDDATAEALQKLGGLRAIAISHPHYYSAMVEWGRAFDAPVYLHAADRQWVMRPDPCLEFWDGETRALWDGMTLIRAGGHFDGGTVLHWPAGAEGRGALLTGDIVQVAQDRRWVSFMYSFPNYIPLPAHEIDRIVAAVEPFEFDRIYGAWWDRNVTSDAKNAVRRSAARYKRALGD
;
A
#
# COMPACT_ATOMS: atom_id res chain seq x y z
N MET A 1 37.56 -30.00 0.59
CA MET A 1 37.12 -31.39 0.34
C MET A 1 35.60 -31.41 0.32
N ASN A 2 35.06 -31.79 -0.81
CA ASN A 2 33.69 -32.15 -1.18
C ASN A 2 32.48 -31.33 -0.73
N PRO A 3 31.71 -30.76 -1.67
CA PRO A 3 30.38 -30.19 -1.46
C PRO A 3 29.29 -31.24 -1.66
N GLY A 4 28.37 -31.36 -0.73
CA GLY A 4 27.26 -32.33 -0.70
C GLY A 4 25.88 -31.71 -0.93
N ALA A 5 25.34 -32.02 -2.08
CA ALA A 5 23.96 -32.34 -2.44
C ALA A 5 22.77 -31.50 -1.89
N PHE A 6 22.22 -30.68 -2.75
CA PHE A 6 20.85 -30.17 -2.66
C PHE A 6 19.84 -31.26 -3.02
N SER A 7 18.96 -31.61 -2.08
CA SER A 7 17.83 -32.50 -2.27
C SER A 7 16.65 -31.74 -2.94
N LYS A 8 16.31 -32.16 -4.16
CA LYS A 8 15.08 -31.76 -4.85
C LYS A 8 13.87 -32.43 -4.17
N ARG A 9 12.99 -31.65 -3.55
CA ARG A 9 11.67 -32.14 -3.16
C ARG A 9 10.66 -31.91 -4.30
N SER A 10 10.05 -33.01 -4.67
CA SER A 10 9.06 -33.25 -5.70
C SER A 10 7.79 -32.39 -5.49
N LEU A 11 7.37 -31.69 -6.55
CA LEU A 11 6.06 -31.04 -6.63
C LEU A 11 4.99 -32.10 -6.93
N ALA A 12 4.05 -32.26 -6.01
CA ALA A 12 2.88 -33.09 -6.21
C ALA A 12 1.92 -32.43 -7.20
N ARG A 13 1.51 -33.17 -8.24
CA ARG A 13 0.49 -32.76 -9.23
C ARG A 13 -0.90 -32.98 -8.63
N PHE A 14 -1.76 -31.97 -8.70
CA PHE A 14 -3.19 -32.09 -8.45
C PHE A 14 -3.96 -32.18 -9.77
N PRO A 15 -5.08 -32.96 -9.83
CA PRO A 15 -5.80 -33.27 -11.05
C PRO A 15 -6.71 -32.13 -11.52
N HIS A 16 -6.82 -32.00 -12.86
CA HIS A 16 -7.70 -31.08 -13.55
C HIS A 16 -9.18 -31.46 -13.36
N SER A 17 -10.01 -30.51 -12.91
CA SER A 17 -11.45 -30.59 -13.02
C SER A 17 -11.94 -29.72 -14.19
N HIS A 18 -12.81 -30.30 -15.01
CA HIS A 18 -13.40 -29.70 -16.21
C HIS A 18 -14.36 -28.56 -15.86
N ALA A 19 -14.24 -27.41 -16.53
CA ALA A 19 -15.22 -26.35 -16.54
C ALA A 19 -16.16 -26.53 -17.73
N PRO A 20 -17.50 -26.22 -17.61
CA PRO A 20 -18.43 -26.26 -18.72
C PRO A 20 -18.31 -25.03 -19.61
N ALA A 21 -18.48 -25.25 -20.90
CA ALA A 21 -18.48 -24.25 -21.96
C ALA A 21 -19.74 -23.39 -21.97
N GLY A 22 -19.60 -22.12 -22.34
CA GLY A 22 -20.61 -21.36 -23.06
C GLY A 22 -21.27 -20.22 -22.31
N LEU A 23 -20.71 -19.00 -22.44
CA LEU A 23 -21.50 -17.76 -22.47
C LEU A 23 -20.78 -16.76 -23.36
N GLU A 24 -21.37 -16.49 -24.52
CA GLU A 24 -20.91 -15.50 -25.50
C GLU A 24 -21.02 -14.07 -24.93
N ARG A 25 -19.98 -13.26 -25.11
CA ARG A 25 -20.00 -11.83 -24.80
C ARG A 25 -20.71 -11.08 -25.92
N PRO A 26 -21.60 -10.10 -25.62
CA PRO A 26 -22.23 -9.28 -26.64
C PRO A 26 -21.23 -8.33 -27.27
N ARG A 27 -21.20 -8.34 -28.61
CA ARG A 27 -20.49 -7.36 -29.44
C ARG A 27 -21.24 -6.03 -29.38
N ASN A 28 -20.52 -4.97 -29.16
CA ASN A 28 -21.01 -3.59 -29.16
C ASN A 28 -21.39 -3.17 -30.60
N PRO A 29 -22.62 -2.74 -30.87
CA PRO A 29 -22.98 -2.09 -32.10
C PRO A 29 -23.47 -0.67 -31.80
N PHE A 30 -22.84 0.35 -32.36
CA PHE A 30 -23.57 1.55 -32.78
C PHE A 30 -22.70 2.41 -33.68
N PHE A 31 -22.71 2.09 -35.00
CA PHE A 31 -22.57 3.10 -36.03
C PHE A 31 -23.97 3.42 -36.55
N VAL A 32 -24.46 4.59 -36.26
CA VAL A 32 -25.63 5.16 -36.94
C VAL A 32 -25.09 6.29 -37.84
N LEU A 33 -25.09 6.04 -39.14
CA LEU A 33 -24.90 7.08 -40.16
C LEU A 33 -26.22 7.85 -40.30
N THR A 34 -26.28 9.10 -39.91
CA THR A 34 -27.31 10.04 -40.36
C THR A 34 -26.74 10.88 -41.50
N GLN A 35 -27.38 10.75 -42.66
CA GLN A 35 -27.18 11.65 -43.82
C GLN A 35 -27.80 13.01 -43.45
N GLN A 36 -27.02 14.00 -43.19
CA GLN A 36 -27.25 15.40 -43.47
C GLN A 36 -25.97 16.17 -43.13
N GLY A 37 -25.35 16.78 -44.14
CA GLY A 37 -24.08 17.48 -44.05
C GLY A 37 -24.26 18.87 -43.39
N GLU A 38 -24.02 18.89 -42.08
CA GLU A 38 -23.62 20.09 -41.37
C GLU A 38 -22.40 19.74 -40.56
N ALA A 39 -21.30 20.50 -40.77
CA ALA A 39 -20.07 20.36 -40.01
C ALA A 39 -20.36 20.82 -38.57
N VAL A 40 -20.78 19.88 -37.74
CA VAL A 40 -20.79 20.09 -36.29
C VAL A 40 -19.33 20.13 -35.87
N GLY A 41 -18.89 21.31 -35.43
CA GLY A 41 -17.55 21.46 -34.84
C GLY A 41 -17.34 20.39 -33.80
N VAL A 42 -16.36 19.52 -34.03
CA VAL A 42 -15.91 18.54 -33.02
C VAL A 42 -15.31 19.39 -31.90
N CYS A 43 -16.11 19.68 -30.88
CA CYS A 43 -15.54 19.99 -29.58
C CYS A 43 -14.71 18.77 -29.22
N THR A 44 -13.39 18.86 -29.40
CA THR A 44 -12.44 17.94 -28.78
C THR A 44 -12.52 18.18 -27.30
N GLY A 45 -13.53 17.55 -26.65
CA GLY A 45 -13.58 17.46 -25.21
C GLY A 45 -12.29 16.77 -24.79
N MET A 46 -11.45 17.45 -24.02
CA MET A 46 -10.28 16.85 -23.41
C MET A 46 -10.79 15.65 -22.61
N GLU A 47 -10.31 14.45 -22.96
CA GLU A 47 -10.63 13.24 -22.21
C GLU A 47 -10.22 13.47 -20.75
N ALA A 48 -11.12 13.14 -19.82
CA ALA A 48 -10.85 13.27 -18.40
C ALA A 48 -9.68 12.36 -18.01
N GLN A 49 -8.64 12.96 -17.44
CA GLN A 49 -7.38 12.28 -17.09
C GLN A 49 -7.23 12.16 -15.58
N THR A 50 -6.66 11.04 -15.11
CA THR A 50 -6.30 10.87 -13.70
C THR A 50 -4.89 11.40 -13.45
N TYR A 51 -4.81 12.50 -12.69
CA TYR A 51 -3.54 13.10 -12.32
C TYR A 51 -2.99 12.50 -11.02
N ILE A 52 -1.68 12.48 -10.91
CA ILE A 52 -0.94 11.95 -9.77
C ILE A 52 -0.03 13.04 -9.22
N CYS A 53 -0.10 13.30 -7.93
CA CYS A 53 0.83 14.21 -7.28
C CYS A 53 2.25 13.65 -7.33
N ALA A 54 3.20 14.38 -7.91
CA ALA A 54 4.58 13.92 -8.04
C ALA A 54 5.33 13.85 -6.69
N THR A 55 4.84 14.53 -5.65
CA THR A 55 5.47 14.55 -4.32
C THR A 55 5.02 13.37 -3.45
N CYS A 56 3.71 13.14 -3.29
CA CYS A 56 3.21 12.04 -2.44
C CYS A 56 2.76 10.79 -3.21
N GLY A 57 2.61 10.88 -4.54
CA GLY A 57 2.20 9.75 -5.37
C GLY A 57 0.70 9.48 -5.41
N VAL A 58 -0.12 10.24 -4.70
CA VAL A 58 -1.57 10.02 -4.64
C VAL A 58 -2.24 10.41 -5.94
N GLN A 59 -3.12 9.54 -6.44
CA GLN A 59 -3.91 9.73 -7.64
C GLN A 59 -5.24 10.42 -7.32
N PHE A 60 -5.60 11.39 -8.14
CA PHE A 60 -6.84 12.16 -8.03
C PHE A 60 -7.94 11.61 -8.94
N ALA A 61 -9.18 11.98 -8.65
CA ALA A 61 -10.31 11.68 -9.53
C ALA A 61 -10.09 12.25 -10.94
N PRO A 62 -10.66 11.62 -11.99
CA PRO A 62 -10.52 12.12 -13.36
C PRO A 62 -10.96 13.57 -13.49
N GLY A 63 -10.15 14.39 -14.16
CA GLY A 63 -10.44 15.80 -14.41
C GLY A 63 -9.95 16.23 -15.79
N ALA A 64 -10.51 17.33 -16.32
CA ALA A 64 -10.05 17.91 -17.58
C ALA A 64 -8.70 18.65 -17.45
N ASN A 65 -8.38 19.12 -16.24
CA ASN A 65 -7.16 19.87 -15.94
C ASN A 65 -6.46 19.27 -14.72
N GLU A 66 -5.17 19.59 -14.57
CA GLU A 66 -4.41 19.31 -13.34
C GLU A 66 -5.11 19.92 -12.12
N PRO A 67 -5.15 19.22 -10.98
CA PRO A 67 -5.64 19.80 -9.72
C PRO A 67 -4.80 21.01 -9.32
N GLY A 68 -5.42 22.04 -8.73
CA GLY A 68 -4.72 23.26 -8.32
C GLY A 68 -3.72 23.04 -7.18
N HIS A 69 -3.99 22.04 -6.31
CA HIS A 69 -3.20 21.76 -5.13
C HIS A 69 -3.40 20.31 -4.65
N CYS A 70 -2.50 19.82 -3.79
CA CYS A 70 -2.61 18.52 -3.15
C CYS A 70 -2.79 18.68 -1.63
N PRO A 71 -4.01 18.48 -1.09
CA PRO A 71 -4.25 18.63 0.35
C PRO A 71 -3.36 17.75 1.23
N ILE A 72 -2.95 16.57 0.73
CA ILE A 72 -2.06 15.67 1.47
C ILE A 72 -0.64 16.26 1.60
N CYS A 73 -0.14 16.94 0.54
CA CYS A 73 1.18 17.59 0.60
C CYS A 73 1.16 18.92 1.35
N GLU A 74 0.02 19.59 1.44
CA GLU A 74 -0.16 20.85 2.17
C GLU A 74 -0.37 20.64 3.68
N ASP A 75 -0.67 19.41 4.09
CA ASP A 75 -0.77 19.04 5.49
C ASP A 75 0.61 19.06 6.17
N GLU A 76 0.69 19.42 7.45
CA GLU A 76 1.93 19.52 8.23
C GLU A 76 2.73 18.22 8.32
N ARG A 77 2.11 17.07 8.03
CA ARG A 77 2.75 15.75 8.01
C ARG A 77 3.57 15.49 6.75
N GLN A 78 3.39 16.35 5.72
CA GLN A 78 4.08 16.24 4.44
C GLN A 78 4.60 17.63 4.01
N TYR A 79 4.99 17.81 2.78
CA TYR A 79 5.46 19.08 2.22
C TYR A 79 5.13 19.19 0.74
N VAL A 80 4.97 20.41 0.26
CA VAL A 80 4.97 20.74 -1.16
C VAL A 80 6.42 20.93 -1.62
N GLY A 81 6.81 20.29 -2.73
CA GLY A 81 8.17 20.40 -3.25
C GLY A 81 8.62 21.86 -3.48
N TRP A 82 9.91 22.14 -3.37
CA TRP A 82 10.50 23.49 -3.53
C TRP A 82 10.14 24.19 -4.84
N SER A 83 9.89 23.42 -5.90
CA SER A 83 9.47 23.96 -7.22
C SER A 83 7.97 24.17 -7.34
N GLY A 84 7.22 24.04 -6.25
CA GLY A 84 5.77 24.03 -6.22
C GLY A 84 5.15 22.68 -6.54
N GLN A 85 3.84 22.64 -6.64
CA GLN A 85 3.06 21.45 -6.96
C GLN A 85 3.36 20.98 -8.38
N ARG A 86 3.56 19.67 -8.56
CA ARG A 86 3.75 19.04 -9.89
C ARG A 86 2.87 17.81 -10.01
N TRP A 87 2.42 17.56 -11.24
CA TRP A 87 1.56 16.46 -11.58
C TRP A 87 2.18 15.56 -12.64
N THR A 88 1.77 14.32 -12.65
CA THR A 88 2.09 13.33 -13.68
C THR A 88 0.89 12.42 -13.90
N THR A 89 1.05 11.43 -14.78
CA THR A 89 0.02 10.42 -15.08
C THR A 89 0.64 9.03 -15.03
N LEU A 90 -0.19 7.98 -14.92
CA LEU A 90 0.32 6.60 -15.02
C LEU A 90 0.99 6.35 -16.38
N GLY A 91 0.44 6.95 -17.45
CA GLY A 91 1.03 6.83 -18.77
C GLY A 91 2.45 7.39 -18.85
N ASP A 92 2.72 8.51 -18.19
CA ASP A 92 4.05 9.11 -18.15
C ASP A 92 5.00 8.37 -17.20
N LEU A 93 4.48 7.92 -16.05
CA LEU A 93 5.28 7.09 -15.14
C LEU A 93 5.78 5.80 -15.81
N ARG A 94 4.93 5.10 -16.55
CA ARG A 94 5.28 3.87 -17.28
C ARG A 94 6.38 4.07 -18.33
N LYS A 95 6.59 5.30 -18.81
CA LYS A 95 7.69 5.61 -19.78
C LYS A 95 9.05 5.72 -19.09
N ALA A 96 9.07 6.16 -17.83
CA ALA A 96 10.30 6.52 -17.12
C ALA A 96 10.63 5.59 -15.95
N HIS A 97 9.66 4.81 -15.48
CA HIS A 97 9.77 3.96 -14.29
C HIS A 97 9.30 2.54 -14.60
N ARG A 98 9.81 1.59 -13.80
CA ARG A 98 9.35 0.20 -13.76
C ARG A 98 9.26 -0.25 -12.31
N ASN A 99 8.50 -1.29 -12.02
CA ASN A 99 8.54 -1.90 -10.69
C ASN A 99 9.66 -2.93 -10.58
N GLN A 100 10.30 -2.93 -9.42
CA GLN A 100 11.23 -3.96 -8.96
C GLN A 100 10.50 -4.83 -7.95
N MET A 101 10.52 -6.13 -8.18
CA MET A 101 10.01 -7.14 -7.25
C MET A 101 11.20 -7.93 -6.70
N ARG A 102 11.34 -8.01 -5.37
CA ARG A 102 12.41 -8.77 -4.73
C ARG A 102 11.96 -9.37 -3.40
N ASP A 103 12.68 -10.38 -2.98
CA ASP A 103 12.52 -10.94 -1.62
C ASP A 103 12.86 -9.88 -0.56
N ASP A 104 12.02 -9.81 0.45
CA ASP A 104 12.21 -8.99 1.63
C ASP A 104 11.87 -9.80 2.88
N LEU A 105 12.88 -10.52 3.39
CA LEU A 105 12.75 -11.44 4.52
C LEU A 105 11.65 -12.50 4.35
N GLY A 106 11.59 -13.09 3.15
CA GLY A 106 10.65 -14.17 2.83
C GLY A 106 9.28 -13.69 2.31
N LEU A 107 9.05 -12.38 2.21
CA LEU A 107 7.90 -11.80 1.52
C LEU A 107 8.33 -11.17 0.19
N LEU A 108 7.40 -11.05 -0.75
CA LEU A 108 7.62 -10.33 -1.99
C LEU A 108 7.35 -8.84 -1.77
N GLY A 109 8.40 -8.03 -1.81
CA GLY A 109 8.29 -6.58 -1.85
C GLY A 109 8.20 -6.07 -3.28
N ILE A 110 7.46 -4.99 -3.50
CA ILE A 110 7.26 -4.33 -4.80
C ILE A 110 7.54 -2.84 -4.63
N GLY A 111 8.52 -2.30 -5.35
CA GLY A 111 8.89 -0.88 -5.32
C GLY A 111 9.16 -0.35 -6.71
N THR A 112 9.05 0.95 -6.89
CA THR A 112 9.25 1.62 -8.18
C THR A 112 10.70 2.05 -8.37
N GLU A 113 11.27 1.81 -9.55
CA GLU A 113 12.64 2.17 -9.93
C GLU A 113 12.68 2.90 -11.29
N PRO A 114 13.36 4.07 -11.41
CA PRO A 114 13.87 4.87 -10.29
C PRO A 114 12.80 5.17 -9.24
N SER A 115 13.21 5.48 -7.99
CA SER A 115 12.26 5.78 -6.92
C SER A 115 11.31 6.92 -7.32
N PHE A 116 10.03 6.79 -7.01
CA PHE A 116 9.01 7.80 -7.29
C PHE A 116 8.28 8.18 -6.00
N ALA A 117 7.91 9.47 -5.89
CA ALA A 117 7.20 10.03 -4.74
C ALA A 117 7.94 9.74 -3.41
N ILE A 118 7.26 9.17 -2.43
CA ILE A 118 7.82 8.85 -1.11
C ILE A 118 8.77 7.65 -1.18
N GLY A 119 8.66 6.82 -2.22
CA GLY A 119 9.56 5.68 -2.45
C GLY A 119 9.33 4.49 -1.53
N GLN A 120 8.14 4.38 -0.94
CA GLN A 120 7.73 3.20 -0.17
C GLN A 120 7.60 1.96 -1.06
N ARG A 121 7.55 0.79 -0.44
CA ARG A 121 7.22 -0.46 -1.13
C ARG A 121 5.87 -1.02 -0.66
N ALA A 122 5.19 -1.73 -1.55
CA ALA A 122 4.11 -2.63 -1.19
C ALA A 122 4.67 -4.02 -0.85
N ILE A 123 3.97 -4.79 -0.03
CA ILE A 123 4.37 -6.14 0.38
C ILE A 123 3.24 -7.12 0.11
N LEU A 124 3.51 -8.17 -0.65
CA LEU A 124 2.58 -9.28 -0.82
C LEU A 124 2.67 -10.23 0.38
N VAL A 125 1.59 -10.37 1.11
CA VAL A 125 1.44 -11.34 2.21
C VAL A 125 0.66 -12.54 1.68
N PRO A 126 1.34 -13.68 1.42
CA PRO A 126 0.68 -14.88 0.92
C PRO A 126 -0.02 -15.60 2.06
N THR A 127 -1.27 -16.02 1.82
CA THR A 127 -2.01 -16.86 2.77
C THR A 127 -2.80 -17.95 2.05
N PRO A 128 -3.16 -19.06 2.74
CA PRO A 128 -3.96 -20.13 2.14
C PRO A 128 -5.29 -19.68 1.55
N GLU A 129 -5.94 -18.72 2.17
CA GLU A 129 -7.24 -18.21 1.71
C GLU A 129 -7.14 -17.08 0.68
N GLY A 130 -5.93 -16.66 0.28
CA GLY A 130 -5.68 -15.63 -0.75
C GLY A 130 -4.72 -14.54 -0.29
N ASN A 131 -4.04 -13.90 -1.24
CA ASN A 131 -3.00 -12.94 -0.96
C ASN A 131 -3.58 -11.59 -0.53
N LEU A 132 -2.93 -10.96 0.45
CA LEU A 132 -3.15 -9.56 0.83
C LEU A 132 -1.97 -8.71 0.31
N LEU A 133 -2.25 -7.61 -0.37
CA LEU A 133 -1.25 -6.58 -0.61
C LEU A 133 -1.29 -5.58 0.54
N TRP A 134 -0.17 -5.44 1.25
CA TRP A 134 0.00 -4.46 2.30
C TRP A 134 0.68 -3.20 1.76
N ASP A 135 0.03 -2.05 1.96
CA ASP A 135 0.35 -0.75 1.38
C ASP A 135 0.27 -0.75 -0.16
N CYS A 136 0.37 0.43 -0.73
CA CYS A 136 0.26 0.60 -2.17
C CYS A 136 1.40 1.48 -2.69
N ILE A 137 1.72 1.28 -3.98
CA ILE A 137 2.64 2.15 -4.73
C ILE A 137 1.92 2.74 -5.93
N THR A 138 2.45 3.83 -6.45
CA THR A 138 1.78 4.57 -7.52
C THR A 138 1.79 3.82 -8.85
N LEU A 139 2.93 3.24 -9.22
CA LEU A 139 3.05 2.57 -10.51
C LEU A 139 2.43 1.16 -10.44
N LEU A 140 1.50 0.90 -11.33
CA LEU A 140 1.10 -0.44 -11.73
C LEU A 140 1.45 -0.62 -13.20
N ASP A 141 2.45 -1.46 -13.50
CA ASP A 141 2.81 -1.87 -14.84
C ASP A 141 2.30 -3.30 -15.15
N ASP A 142 2.25 -3.63 -16.44
CA ASP A 142 1.69 -4.91 -16.90
C ASP A 142 2.52 -6.10 -16.38
N ALA A 143 3.84 -5.94 -16.29
CA ALA A 143 4.72 -6.99 -15.78
C ALA A 143 4.44 -7.33 -14.31
N THR A 144 4.18 -6.31 -13.48
CA THR A 144 3.78 -6.48 -12.08
C THR A 144 2.41 -7.15 -11.98
N ALA A 145 1.44 -6.67 -12.75
CA ALA A 145 0.10 -7.25 -12.76
C ALA A 145 0.12 -8.73 -13.15
N GLU A 146 0.82 -9.08 -14.23
CA GLU A 146 0.97 -10.46 -14.67
C GLU A 146 1.69 -11.37 -13.64
N ALA A 147 2.74 -10.83 -13.01
CA ALA A 147 3.48 -11.58 -11.98
C ALA A 147 2.59 -11.90 -10.78
N LEU A 148 1.84 -10.91 -10.29
CA LEU A 148 0.92 -11.10 -9.16
C LEU A 148 -0.25 -12.04 -9.54
N GLN A 149 -0.78 -11.97 -10.76
CA GLN A 149 -1.79 -12.92 -11.24
C GLN A 149 -1.26 -14.36 -11.23
N LYS A 150 -0.01 -14.58 -11.66
CA LYS A 150 0.63 -15.92 -11.61
C LYS A 150 0.83 -16.44 -10.18
N LEU A 151 0.90 -15.54 -9.20
CA LEU A 151 0.98 -15.87 -7.76
C LEU A 151 -0.40 -16.07 -7.11
N GLY A 152 -1.49 -16.03 -7.88
CA GLY A 152 -2.86 -16.23 -7.39
C GLY A 152 -3.67 -14.95 -7.25
N GLY A 153 -3.17 -13.81 -7.75
CA GLY A 153 -3.84 -12.51 -7.67
C GLY A 153 -3.86 -11.92 -6.27
N LEU A 154 -4.75 -10.95 -6.06
CA LEU A 154 -4.97 -10.31 -4.76
C LEU A 154 -6.40 -10.57 -4.29
N ARG A 155 -6.58 -11.04 -3.05
CA ARG A 155 -7.89 -11.14 -2.40
C ARG A 155 -8.33 -9.77 -1.86
N ALA A 156 -7.40 -8.96 -1.38
CA ALA A 156 -7.63 -7.58 -0.95
C ALA A 156 -6.32 -6.80 -0.92
N ILE A 157 -6.45 -5.48 -0.79
CA ILE A 157 -5.39 -4.53 -0.51
C ILE A 157 -5.72 -3.86 0.82
N ALA A 158 -4.74 -3.67 1.71
CA ALA A 158 -4.92 -2.89 2.93
C ALA A 158 -3.82 -1.85 3.03
N ILE A 159 -4.18 -0.61 3.36
CA ILE A 159 -3.25 0.52 3.35
C ILE A 159 -3.15 1.14 4.73
N SER A 160 -1.92 1.40 5.17
CA SER A 160 -1.61 1.90 6.50
C SER A 160 -2.15 3.31 6.77
N HIS A 161 -2.02 4.24 5.81
CA HIS A 161 -2.42 5.64 5.99
C HIS A 161 -2.40 6.42 4.66
N PRO A 162 -2.90 7.69 4.62
CA PRO A 162 -3.07 8.48 3.41
C PRO A 162 -1.84 8.71 2.54
N HIS A 163 -0.63 8.78 3.11
CA HIS A 163 0.60 8.95 2.31
C HIS A 163 0.84 7.78 1.35
N TYR A 164 0.27 6.60 1.63
CA TYR A 164 0.43 5.39 0.81
C TYR A 164 -0.81 5.03 0.00
N TYR A 165 -1.81 5.94 -0.09
CA TYR A 165 -2.98 5.72 -0.95
C TYR A 165 -2.60 5.58 -2.43
N SER A 166 -1.60 6.33 -2.89
CA SER A 166 -0.97 6.11 -4.21
C SER A 166 -2.01 5.99 -5.33
N ALA A 167 -1.87 5.02 -6.23
CA ALA A 167 -2.86 4.69 -7.25
C ALA A 167 -3.76 3.50 -6.84
N MET A 168 -4.18 3.42 -5.58
CA MET A 168 -4.91 2.29 -4.99
C MET A 168 -6.14 1.84 -5.80
N VAL A 169 -6.82 2.76 -6.47
CA VAL A 169 -7.99 2.44 -7.31
C VAL A 169 -7.59 1.65 -8.56
N GLU A 170 -6.44 1.99 -9.16
CA GLU A 170 -5.94 1.20 -10.31
C GLU A 170 -5.58 -0.23 -9.89
N TRP A 171 -4.94 -0.37 -8.72
CA TRP A 171 -4.61 -1.67 -8.16
C TRP A 171 -5.87 -2.46 -7.80
N GLY A 172 -6.83 -1.85 -7.10
CA GLY A 172 -8.09 -2.50 -6.73
C GLY A 172 -8.87 -3.00 -7.94
N ARG A 173 -8.98 -2.17 -8.99
CA ARG A 173 -9.67 -2.52 -10.24
C ARG A 173 -8.95 -3.60 -11.05
N ALA A 174 -7.62 -3.55 -11.12
CA ALA A 174 -6.83 -4.51 -11.90
C ALA A 174 -6.93 -5.94 -11.37
N PHE A 175 -7.16 -6.10 -10.06
CA PHE A 175 -7.26 -7.40 -9.40
C PHE A 175 -8.67 -7.74 -8.95
N ASP A 176 -9.66 -6.88 -9.21
CA ASP A 176 -11.03 -7.01 -8.67
C ASP A 176 -11.01 -7.23 -7.14
N ALA A 177 -10.17 -6.47 -6.46
CA ALA A 177 -9.87 -6.60 -5.04
C ALA A 177 -10.33 -5.37 -4.25
N PRO A 178 -11.03 -5.54 -3.11
CA PRO A 178 -11.36 -4.43 -2.22
C PRO A 178 -10.09 -3.82 -1.63
N VAL A 179 -10.13 -2.49 -1.41
CA VAL A 179 -9.08 -1.73 -0.76
C VAL A 179 -9.57 -1.29 0.62
N TYR A 180 -8.99 -1.84 1.68
CA TYR A 180 -9.35 -1.54 3.06
C TYR A 180 -8.65 -0.30 3.58
N LEU A 181 -9.44 0.71 3.95
CA LEU A 181 -8.99 1.98 4.51
C LEU A 181 -9.72 2.23 5.85
N HIS A 182 -9.03 2.83 6.83
CA HIS A 182 -9.71 3.23 8.05
C HIS A 182 -10.60 4.45 7.84
N ALA A 183 -11.82 4.43 8.37
CA ALA A 183 -12.84 5.47 8.14
C ALA A 183 -12.43 6.85 8.67
N ALA A 184 -11.58 6.94 9.69
CA ALA A 184 -11.07 8.20 10.23
C ALA A 184 -10.24 9.00 9.22
N ASP A 185 -9.67 8.33 8.20
CA ASP A 185 -8.84 8.96 7.17
C ASP A 185 -9.60 9.19 5.85
N ARG A 186 -10.94 9.01 5.83
CA ARG A 186 -11.77 9.16 4.62
C ARG A 186 -11.60 10.49 3.90
N GLN A 187 -11.37 11.58 4.62
CA GLN A 187 -11.19 12.91 4.07
C GLN A 187 -9.98 13.03 3.11
N TRP A 188 -9.00 12.13 3.24
CA TRP A 188 -7.78 12.10 2.43
C TRP A 188 -7.92 11.30 1.14
N VAL A 189 -9.10 10.77 0.82
CA VAL A 189 -9.35 10.03 -0.41
C VAL A 189 -9.59 10.99 -1.55
N MET A 190 -8.59 11.20 -2.40
CA MET A 190 -8.66 12.11 -3.55
C MET A 190 -9.35 11.50 -4.77
N ARG A 191 -9.52 10.18 -4.81
CA ARG A 191 -10.23 9.45 -5.86
C ARG A 191 -11.18 8.44 -5.24
N PRO A 192 -12.44 8.82 -4.96
CA PRO A 192 -13.47 7.87 -4.53
C PRO A 192 -13.77 6.80 -5.59
N ASP A 193 -14.00 5.56 -5.15
CA ASP A 193 -14.26 4.43 -6.03
C ASP A 193 -15.02 3.32 -5.28
N PRO A 194 -15.90 2.52 -5.96
CA PRO A 194 -16.58 1.40 -5.32
C PRO A 194 -15.67 0.31 -4.75
N CYS A 195 -14.44 0.17 -5.22
CA CYS A 195 -13.48 -0.79 -4.66
C CYS A 195 -12.97 -0.41 -3.27
N LEU A 196 -13.22 0.83 -2.80
CA LEU A 196 -12.75 1.29 -1.49
C LEU A 196 -13.75 0.87 -0.39
N GLU A 197 -13.28 0.01 0.51
CA GLU A 197 -14.02 -0.41 1.69
C GLU A 197 -13.48 0.25 2.96
N PHE A 198 -14.30 1.08 3.59
CA PHE A 198 -13.95 1.72 4.84
C PHE A 198 -14.37 0.84 6.03
N TRP A 199 -13.45 0.69 6.97
CA TRP A 199 -13.71 0.06 8.24
C TRP A 199 -13.49 1.06 9.40
N ASP A 200 -14.12 0.81 10.53
CA ASP A 200 -14.05 1.62 11.74
C ASP A 200 -13.76 0.76 13.00
N GLY A 201 -13.61 1.44 14.13
CA GLY A 201 -13.24 0.78 15.39
C GLY A 201 -11.73 0.56 15.52
N GLU A 202 -11.35 -0.21 16.54
CA GLU A 202 -9.92 -0.38 16.88
C GLU A 202 -9.27 -1.54 16.13
N THR A 203 -10.06 -2.53 15.68
CA THR A 203 -9.54 -3.69 14.94
C THR A 203 -10.54 -4.18 13.90
N ARG A 204 -9.99 -4.74 12.79
CA ARG A 204 -10.77 -5.51 11.81
C ARG A 204 -10.09 -6.86 11.58
N ALA A 205 -10.77 -7.94 11.95
CA ALA A 205 -10.31 -9.28 11.61
C ALA A 205 -10.41 -9.52 10.10
N LEU A 206 -9.38 -10.14 9.55
CA LEU A 206 -9.31 -10.65 8.19
C LEU A 206 -9.26 -12.19 8.23
N TRP A 207 -8.98 -12.82 7.10
CA TRP A 207 -8.82 -14.28 7.00
C TRP A 207 -7.44 -14.72 7.54
N ASP A 208 -7.30 -16.02 7.77
CA ASP A 208 -6.04 -16.65 8.26
C ASP A 208 -5.49 -16.02 9.56
N GLY A 209 -6.38 -15.46 10.40
CA GLY A 209 -6.03 -14.84 11.67
C GLY A 209 -5.36 -13.47 11.55
N MET A 210 -5.21 -12.92 10.33
CA MET A 210 -4.72 -11.56 10.14
C MET A 210 -5.68 -10.54 10.76
N THR A 211 -5.12 -9.44 11.26
CA THR A 211 -5.91 -8.36 11.88
C THR A 211 -5.35 -7.00 11.49
N LEU A 212 -6.20 -6.12 10.97
CA LEU A 212 -5.89 -4.69 10.87
C LEU A 212 -6.13 -4.05 12.24
N ILE A 213 -5.18 -3.25 12.71
CA ILE A 213 -5.17 -2.61 14.03
C ILE A 213 -5.04 -1.11 13.81
N ARG A 214 -6.00 -0.33 14.32
CA ARG A 214 -5.90 1.12 14.36
C ARG A 214 -4.91 1.54 15.43
N ALA A 215 -3.71 1.88 15.03
CA ALA A 215 -2.68 2.41 15.93
C ALA A 215 -2.79 3.93 16.11
N GLY A 216 -3.25 4.66 15.09
CA GLY A 216 -3.34 6.12 15.11
C GLY A 216 -1.98 6.81 15.04
N GLY A 217 -1.83 7.95 15.71
CA GLY A 217 -0.59 8.71 15.79
C GLY A 217 -0.29 9.54 14.55
N HIS A 218 0.43 8.98 13.59
CA HIS A 218 0.79 9.67 12.35
C HIS A 218 -0.43 10.16 11.56
N PHE A 219 -1.49 9.36 11.50
CA PHE A 219 -2.85 9.73 11.04
C PHE A 219 -3.88 9.14 12.00
N ASP A 220 -5.07 9.74 12.05
CA ASP A 220 -6.13 9.28 12.97
C ASP A 220 -6.55 7.85 12.72
N GLY A 221 -6.60 7.44 11.44
CA GLY A 221 -6.85 6.07 10.99
C GLY A 221 -5.59 5.24 10.79
N GLY A 222 -4.42 5.72 11.23
CA GLY A 222 -3.14 5.03 11.07
C GLY A 222 -3.24 3.57 11.47
N THR A 223 -3.03 2.68 10.51
CA THR A 223 -3.29 1.24 10.63
C THR A 223 -2.00 0.44 10.53
N VAL A 224 -1.89 -0.65 11.28
CA VAL A 224 -0.86 -1.67 11.12
C VAL A 224 -1.53 -3.03 10.89
N LEU A 225 -0.86 -3.94 10.18
CA LEU A 225 -1.34 -5.30 9.96
C LEU A 225 -0.60 -6.27 10.88
N HIS A 226 -1.33 -7.00 11.71
CA HIS A 226 -0.81 -8.18 12.41
C HIS A 226 -1.01 -9.43 11.54
N TRP A 227 0.07 -10.17 11.31
CA TRP A 227 0.10 -11.44 10.58
C TRP A 227 0.67 -12.55 11.46
N PRO A 228 -0.18 -13.40 12.09
CA PRO A 228 0.27 -14.39 13.08
C PRO A 228 1.15 -15.49 12.49
N ALA A 229 0.97 -15.85 11.21
CA ALA A 229 1.81 -16.85 10.55
C ALA A 229 3.22 -16.31 10.18
N GLY A 230 3.43 -14.99 10.27
CA GLY A 230 4.72 -14.35 10.01
C GLY A 230 5.82 -14.78 10.98
N ALA A 231 7.08 -14.53 10.63
CA ALA A 231 8.24 -14.89 11.44
C ALA A 231 8.21 -16.37 11.88
N GLU A 232 7.92 -17.25 10.94
CA GLU A 232 7.84 -18.72 11.17
C GLU A 232 6.81 -19.07 12.28
N GLY A 233 5.68 -18.38 12.32
CA GLY A 233 4.60 -18.58 13.28
C GLY A 233 4.77 -17.84 14.62
N ARG A 234 5.82 -17.00 14.76
CA ARG A 234 5.98 -16.10 15.93
C ARG A 234 5.27 -14.76 15.79
N GLY A 235 4.62 -14.54 14.64
CA GLY A 235 3.90 -13.33 14.31
C GLY A 235 4.78 -12.22 13.74
N ALA A 236 4.17 -11.38 12.91
CA ALA A 236 4.80 -10.19 12.36
C ALA A 236 3.81 -9.01 12.35
N LEU A 237 4.35 -7.79 12.44
CA LEU A 237 3.64 -6.56 12.12
C LEU A 237 4.16 -5.99 10.79
N LEU A 238 3.24 -5.54 9.94
CA LEU A 238 3.53 -4.70 8.79
C LEU A 238 3.01 -3.30 9.14
N THR A 239 3.90 -2.31 9.21
CA THR A 239 3.59 -1.08 9.94
C THR A 239 3.54 0.18 9.08
N GLY A 240 3.91 0.09 7.79
CA GLY A 240 4.17 1.31 7.06
C GLY A 240 5.24 2.14 7.81
N ASP A 241 4.96 3.42 8.06
CA ASP A 241 5.77 4.26 8.94
C ASP A 241 5.01 4.75 10.19
N ILE A 242 3.84 4.20 10.50
CA ILE A 242 3.15 4.40 11.78
C ILE A 242 4.08 3.99 12.95
N VAL A 243 4.78 2.87 12.79
CA VAL A 243 5.89 2.43 13.64
C VAL A 243 7.10 2.28 12.73
N GLN A 244 7.85 3.35 12.53
CA GLN A 244 8.94 3.39 11.56
C GLN A 244 10.20 2.68 12.08
N VAL A 245 10.72 1.73 11.31
CA VAL A 245 12.00 1.09 11.62
C VAL A 245 13.15 2.08 11.39
N ALA A 246 13.93 2.34 12.43
CA ALA A 246 15.06 3.26 12.41
C ALA A 246 16.23 2.73 11.57
N GLN A 247 17.28 3.58 11.35
CA GLN A 247 18.53 3.16 10.71
C GLN A 247 19.22 2.03 11.49
N ASP A 248 19.29 2.17 12.82
CA ASP A 248 19.62 1.06 13.72
C ASP A 248 18.36 0.21 13.90
N ARG A 249 18.26 -0.89 13.17
CA ARG A 249 17.08 -1.77 13.07
C ARG A 249 16.68 -2.45 14.37
N ARG A 250 17.44 -2.24 15.46
CA ARG A 250 17.03 -2.65 16.82
C ARG A 250 16.00 -1.70 17.41
N TRP A 251 15.71 -0.57 16.75
CA TRP A 251 14.85 0.51 17.22
C TRP A 251 13.80 0.87 16.19
N VAL A 252 12.68 1.36 16.71
CA VAL A 252 11.62 2.02 15.93
C VAL A 252 11.42 3.45 16.38
N SER A 253 10.69 4.25 15.60
CA SER A 253 10.36 5.64 15.91
C SER A 253 8.89 5.91 15.61
N PHE A 254 8.39 7.01 16.17
CA PHE A 254 7.01 7.44 16.10
C PHE A 254 7.00 8.95 15.85
N MET A 255 6.47 9.40 14.71
CA MET A 255 6.47 10.81 14.36
C MET A 255 5.10 11.26 13.88
N TYR A 256 4.75 12.48 14.20
CA TYR A 256 3.65 13.18 13.55
C TYR A 256 4.01 13.51 12.10
N SER A 257 5.20 14.07 11.88
CA SER A 257 5.75 14.31 10.55
C SER A 257 7.22 13.89 10.48
N PHE A 258 7.54 12.96 9.57
CA PHE A 258 8.93 12.56 9.30
C PHE A 258 9.70 13.63 8.51
N PRO A 259 9.16 14.19 7.40
CA PRO A 259 9.90 15.19 6.64
C PRO A 259 10.09 16.51 7.40
N ASN A 260 9.16 16.89 8.26
CA ASN A 260 9.24 18.14 9.03
C ASN A 260 9.76 17.94 10.47
N TYR A 261 10.18 16.71 10.83
CA TYR A 261 10.77 16.37 12.13
C TYR A 261 9.86 16.68 13.32
N ILE A 262 8.52 16.62 13.15
CA ILE A 262 7.56 16.89 14.23
C ILE A 262 7.32 15.58 15.00
N PRO A 263 7.63 15.53 16.31
CA PRO A 263 7.44 14.34 17.13
C PRO A 263 5.95 14.12 17.44
N LEU A 264 5.58 12.88 17.76
CA LEU A 264 4.33 12.58 18.43
C LEU A 264 4.43 12.88 19.94
N PRO A 265 3.34 13.35 20.59
CA PRO A 265 3.32 13.49 22.02
C PRO A 265 3.28 12.11 22.74
N ALA A 266 3.70 12.06 24.00
CA ALA A 266 3.86 10.82 24.74
C ALA A 266 2.58 9.97 24.82
N HIS A 267 1.41 10.59 24.98
CA HIS A 267 0.13 9.88 25.07
C HIS A 267 -0.23 9.15 23.76
N GLU A 268 0.12 9.71 22.58
CA GLU A 268 -0.10 9.03 21.31
C GLU A 268 0.86 7.84 21.13
N ILE A 269 2.09 7.95 21.64
CA ILE A 269 3.02 6.82 21.68
C ILE A 269 2.50 5.70 22.56
N ASP A 270 1.95 6.03 23.74
CA ASP A 270 1.34 5.05 24.64
C ASP A 270 0.12 4.38 24.00
N ARG A 271 -0.69 5.14 23.25
CA ARG A 271 -1.81 4.60 22.47
C ARG A 271 -1.35 3.59 21.42
N ILE A 272 -0.31 3.93 20.63
CA ILE A 272 0.25 3.02 19.58
C ILE A 272 0.74 1.73 20.25
N VAL A 273 1.49 1.83 21.34
CA VAL A 273 2.00 0.67 22.09
C VAL A 273 0.85 -0.19 22.62
N ALA A 274 -0.15 0.43 23.25
CA ALA A 274 -1.33 -0.26 23.79
C ALA A 274 -2.12 -0.98 22.68
N ALA A 275 -2.25 -0.38 21.50
CA ALA A 275 -2.98 -0.98 20.38
C ALA A 275 -2.33 -2.29 19.88
N VAL A 276 -1.00 -2.37 19.87
CA VAL A 276 -0.29 -3.57 19.39
C VAL A 276 0.06 -4.56 20.51
N GLU A 277 -0.04 -4.15 21.78
CA GLU A 277 0.34 -4.98 22.93
C GLU A 277 -0.39 -6.33 23.03
N PRO A 278 -1.69 -6.45 22.70
CA PRO A 278 -2.41 -7.73 22.76
C PRO A 278 -1.92 -8.77 21.75
N PHE A 279 -1.15 -8.36 20.74
CA PHE A 279 -0.73 -9.22 19.64
C PHE A 279 0.69 -9.72 19.85
N GLU A 280 0.95 -10.99 19.49
CA GLU A 280 2.29 -11.56 19.52
C GLU A 280 2.97 -11.37 18.17
N PHE A 281 4.16 -10.78 18.18
CA PHE A 281 4.98 -10.58 16.98
C PHE A 281 6.46 -10.50 17.33
N ASP A 282 7.27 -11.16 16.51
CA ASP A 282 8.73 -11.19 16.64
C ASP A 282 9.43 -10.39 15.53
N ARG A 283 8.69 -10.01 14.47
CA ARG A 283 9.22 -9.29 13.31
C ARG A 283 8.39 -8.06 12.99
N ILE A 284 9.05 -7.01 12.47
CA ILE A 284 8.38 -5.85 11.86
C ILE A 284 8.88 -5.68 10.43
N TYR A 285 7.95 -5.50 9.51
CA TYR A 285 8.20 -5.00 8.15
C TYR A 285 7.78 -3.53 8.10
N GLY A 286 8.75 -2.61 7.92
CA GLY A 286 8.49 -1.17 7.76
C GLY A 286 8.15 -0.82 6.31
N ALA A 287 8.17 0.47 5.96
CA ALA A 287 7.71 0.98 4.67
C ALA A 287 8.72 0.88 3.52
N TRP A 288 10.01 0.92 3.81
CA TRP A 288 11.07 0.96 2.78
C TRP A 288 11.91 -0.30 2.77
N TRP A 289 12.59 -0.50 1.67
CA TRP A 289 13.53 -1.60 1.51
C TRP A 289 14.54 -1.66 2.66
N ASP A 290 14.78 -2.87 3.14
CA ASP A 290 15.73 -3.13 4.23
C ASP A 290 15.38 -2.47 5.58
N ARG A 291 14.17 -1.93 5.74
CA ARG A 291 13.68 -1.35 7.00
C ARG A 291 12.81 -2.36 7.75
N ASN A 292 13.46 -3.40 8.28
CA ASN A 292 12.79 -4.47 8.99
C ASN A 292 13.47 -4.72 10.35
N VAL A 293 12.69 -5.02 11.38
CA VAL A 293 13.18 -5.61 12.63
C VAL A 293 13.03 -7.12 12.47
N THR A 294 14.15 -7.83 12.50
CA THR A 294 14.19 -9.26 12.14
C THR A 294 13.79 -10.21 13.28
N SER A 295 13.90 -9.75 14.53
CA SER A 295 13.53 -10.50 15.75
C SER A 295 13.37 -9.56 16.93
N ASP A 296 12.76 -10.04 18.04
CA ASP A 296 12.53 -9.28 19.28
C ASP A 296 11.75 -7.97 19.06
N ALA A 297 10.87 -7.98 18.04
CA ALA A 297 10.21 -6.77 17.57
C ALA A 297 9.24 -6.16 18.61
N LYS A 298 8.52 -6.99 19.37
CA LYS A 298 7.61 -6.50 20.42
C LYS A 298 8.37 -5.73 21.50
N ASN A 299 9.52 -6.25 21.94
CA ASN A 299 10.38 -5.52 22.87
C ASN A 299 11.07 -4.32 22.21
N ALA A 300 11.37 -4.37 20.90
CA ALA A 300 11.87 -3.21 20.17
C ALA A 300 10.88 -2.04 20.22
N VAL A 301 9.58 -2.29 20.05
CA VAL A 301 8.53 -1.27 20.20
C VAL A 301 8.52 -0.70 21.62
N ARG A 302 8.46 -1.55 22.65
CA ARG A 302 8.41 -1.14 24.06
C ARG A 302 9.61 -0.28 24.47
N ARG A 303 10.84 -0.76 24.18
CA ARG A 303 12.07 -0.02 24.55
C ARG A 303 12.23 1.28 23.75
N SER A 304 11.75 1.30 22.50
CA SER A 304 11.80 2.51 21.67
C SER A 304 10.82 3.57 22.16
N ALA A 305 9.61 3.19 22.54
CA ALA A 305 8.63 4.08 23.14
C ALA A 305 9.17 4.70 24.44
N ALA A 306 9.74 3.89 25.33
CA ALA A 306 10.34 4.38 26.56
C ALA A 306 11.52 5.33 26.28
N ARG A 307 12.38 5.03 25.29
CA ARG A 307 13.48 5.90 24.89
C ARG A 307 12.97 7.23 24.32
N TYR A 308 11.95 7.16 23.48
CA TYR A 308 11.38 8.33 22.81
C TYR A 308 10.73 9.28 23.83
N LYS A 309 9.89 8.74 24.76
CA LYS A 309 9.27 9.55 25.82
C LYS A 309 10.29 10.25 26.70
N ARG A 310 11.36 9.56 27.11
CA ARG A 310 12.47 10.23 27.84
C ARG A 310 13.12 11.37 27.04
N ALA A 311 13.19 11.26 25.72
CA ALA A 311 13.71 12.36 24.89
C ALA A 311 12.73 13.54 24.81
N LEU A 312 11.44 13.33 25.04
CA LEU A 312 10.43 14.38 25.14
C LEU A 312 10.41 15.06 26.53
N GLY A 313 11.08 14.51 27.52
CA GLY A 313 11.10 15.01 28.88
C GLY A 313 10.08 14.34 29.82
N ASP A 314 9.54 13.19 29.42
CA ASP A 314 8.59 12.36 30.18
C ASP A 314 9.29 11.15 30.85
#